data_496dfbbe0d6a23f9b8c22f5b49b173ee
#
_entry.id   496dfbbe0d6a23f9b8c22f5b49b173ee
#
_cell.length_a   1.000
_cell.length_b   1.000
_cell.length_c   1.000
_cell.angle_alpha   90.00
_cell.angle_beta   90.00
_cell.angle_gamma   90.00
#
_symmetry.space_group_name_H-M   'P 1'
#
loop_
_entity.id
_entity.type
_entity.pdbx_description
1 polymer ?
#
loop_
_entity_poly.entity_id
_entity_poly.type
_entity_poly.pdbx_seq_one_letter_code
_entity_poly.pdbx_strand_id
1 'polypeptide(L)'
;MSENTIPNTGLQLNLSFENVLIFLSALSPIFITLYFILKSVVNLEPSGFIWFAIVSGVLFFSYMIRGMLKIRKPSNYANINFCGIFRDPFELTIGRYTAPSFHMTFHSFTLSYLGWDVFSNPNKGGLVFWCLLLLIAAIDMSYRFKNFCEGGLSLIIGIILGTITGLLSSMAVSKATNFRFSIFGRKIDASKCSIENRKYQCKVKSN
;
A
#
# COMPACT_ATOMS: atom_id res chain seq x y z
N MET A 1 41.94 -19.95 24.46
CA MET A 1 41.64 -19.47 23.10
C MET A 1 40.26 -20.00 22.75
N SER A 2 39.23 -19.20 22.94
CA SER A 2 37.87 -19.56 22.54
C SER A 2 37.66 -19.07 21.10
N GLU A 3 37.52 -20.01 20.24
CA GLU A 3 37.22 -19.83 18.82
C GLU A 3 35.83 -19.20 18.71
N ASN A 4 35.79 -17.89 18.44
CA ASN A 4 34.56 -17.17 18.10
C ASN A 4 34.09 -17.65 16.71
N THR A 5 33.34 -18.74 16.66
CA THR A 5 32.59 -19.12 15.48
C THR A 5 31.55 -18.04 15.18
N ILE A 6 31.88 -17.20 14.21
CA ILE A 6 30.91 -16.25 13.60
C ILE A 6 29.78 -17.11 13.06
N PRO A 7 28.52 -16.96 13.54
CA PRO A 7 27.43 -17.71 12.98
C PRO A 7 27.29 -17.34 11.50
N ASN A 8 27.36 -18.36 10.65
CA ASN A 8 27.12 -18.25 9.23
C ASN A 8 25.70 -17.70 9.01
N THR A 9 25.57 -16.39 8.86
CA THR A 9 24.30 -15.70 8.56
C THR A 9 24.00 -15.78 7.05
N GLY A 10 24.24 -16.92 6.46
CA GLY A 10 23.71 -17.24 5.14
C GLY A 10 22.19 -17.30 5.21
N LEU A 11 21.52 -16.52 4.40
CA LEU A 11 20.07 -16.57 4.21
C LEU A 11 19.70 -18.00 3.81
N GLN A 12 19.38 -18.85 4.78
CA GLN A 12 18.83 -20.17 4.49
C GLN A 12 17.39 -19.96 4.02
N LEU A 13 17.24 -19.80 2.69
CA LEU A 13 15.95 -19.83 2.01
C LEU A 13 15.38 -21.25 2.09
N ASN A 14 14.92 -21.63 3.26
CA ASN A 14 14.10 -22.81 3.38
C ASN A 14 12.71 -22.46 2.80
N LEU A 15 12.38 -23.06 1.65
CA LEU A 15 11.08 -22.87 0.96
C LEU A 15 9.94 -23.52 1.78
N SER A 16 9.73 -23.04 2.99
CA SER A 16 8.51 -23.35 3.75
C SER A 16 7.37 -22.42 3.30
N PHE A 17 6.16 -22.90 3.38
CA PHE A 17 4.96 -22.10 3.08
C PHE A 17 4.94 -20.78 3.87
N GLU A 18 5.37 -20.80 5.12
CA GLU A 18 5.47 -19.64 5.99
C GLU A 18 6.48 -18.61 5.43
N ASN A 19 7.66 -19.05 5.02
CA ASN A 19 8.67 -18.16 4.45
C ASN A 19 8.22 -17.52 3.12
N VAL A 20 7.46 -18.25 2.31
CA VAL A 20 6.86 -17.71 1.08
C VAL A 20 5.83 -16.64 1.40
N LEU A 21 4.96 -16.85 2.38
CA LEU A 21 3.98 -15.84 2.81
C LEU A 21 4.66 -14.58 3.34
N ILE A 22 5.72 -14.73 4.13
CA ILE A 22 6.52 -13.63 4.66
C ILE A 22 7.14 -12.82 3.52
N PHE A 23 7.75 -13.51 2.56
CA PHE A 23 8.36 -12.88 1.41
C PHE A 23 7.35 -12.12 0.55
N LEU A 24 6.20 -12.72 0.26
CA LEU A 24 5.11 -12.08 -0.48
C LEU A 24 4.55 -10.87 0.27
N SER A 25 4.40 -10.97 1.59
CA SER A 25 3.95 -9.88 2.44
C SER A 25 4.95 -8.71 2.42
N ALA A 26 6.24 -8.99 2.58
CA ALA A 26 7.29 -7.96 2.55
C ALA A 26 7.38 -7.24 1.20
N LEU A 27 7.14 -7.97 0.09
CA LEU A 27 7.16 -7.44 -1.28
C LEU A 27 5.81 -6.83 -1.70
N SER A 28 4.76 -6.99 -0.91
CA SER A 28 3.41 -6.57 -1.28
C SER A 28 3.29 -5.10 -1.70
N PRO A 29 3.97 -4.10 -1.09
CA PRO A 29 3.92 -2.74 -1.57
C PRO A 29 4.44 -2.58 -3.00
N ILE A 30 5.48 -3.34 -3.37
CA ILE A 30 6.05 -3.31 -4.72
C ILE A 30 5.09 -3.94 -5.71
N PHE A 31 4.54 -5.12 -5.41
CA PHE A 31 3.59 -5.79 -6.29
C PHE A 31 2.32 -4.98 -6.50
N ILE A 32 1.78 -4.37 -5.44
CA ILE A 32 0.61 -3.49 -5.52
C ILE A 32 0.93 -2.27 -6.40
N THR A 33 2.09 -1.65 -6.20
CA THR A 33 2.51 -0.49 -6.99
C THR A 33 2.66 -0.85 -8.46
N LEU A 34 3.35 -1.94 -8.77
CA LEU A 34 3.50 -2.42 -10.14
C LEU A 34 2.16 -2.74 -10.79
N TYR A 35 1.24 -3.38 -10.07
CA TYR A 35 -0.09 -3.68 -10.56
C TYR A 35 -0.84 -2.40 -11.00
N PHE A 36 -0.83 -1.34 -10.18
CA PHE A 36 -1.53 -0.09 -10.51
C PHE A 36 -0.88 0.67 -11.66
N ILE A 37 0.45 0.68 -11.71
CA ILE A 37 1.19 1.31 -12.81
C ILE A 37 0.91 0.56 -14.12
N LEU A 38 1.06 -0.77 -14.13
CA LEU A 38 0.81 -1.60 -15.31
C LEU A 38 -0.65 -1.48 -15.77
N LYS A 39 -1.60 -1.51 -14.84
CA LYS A 39 -3.01 -1.29 -15.16
C LYS A 39 -3.24 0.05 -15.85
N SER A 40 -2.59 1.11 -15.37
CA SER A 40 -2.70 2.45 -15.97
C SER A 40 -2.10 2.51 -17.37
N VAL A 41 -0.97 1.83 -17.59
CA VAL A 41 -0.33 1.77 -18.91
C VAL A 41 -1.19 0.97 -19.89
N VAL A 42 -1.65 -0.21 -19.49
CA VAL A 42 -2.44 -1.11 -20.38
C VAL A 42 -3.79 -0.49 -20.75
N ASN A 43 -4.46 0.17 -19.80
CA ASN A 43 -5.79 0.76 -20.05
C ASN A 43 -5.71 2.21 -20.56
N LEU A 44 -4.51 2.79 -20.68
CA LEU A 44 -4.30 4.21 -21.02
C LEU A 44 -5.08 5.15 -20.09
N GLU A 45 -5.20 4.76 -18.80
CA GLU A 45 -5.91 5.52 -17.76
C GLU A 45 -4.91 6.03 -16.72
N PRO A 46 -4.91 7.31 -16.36
CA PRO A 46 -3.95 7.89 -15.42
C PRO A 46 -4.22 7.52 -13.94
N SER A 47 -5.27 6.76 -13.65
CA SER A 47 -5.73 6.50 -12.28
C SER A 47 -4.67 5.89 -11.36
N GLY A 48 -3.87 4.95 -11.83
CA GLY A 48 -2.80 4.34 -11.05
C GLY A 48 -1.58 5.26 -10.89
N PHE A 49 -1.27 6.11 -11.88
CA PHE A 49 -0.23 7.12 -11.73
C PHE A 49 -0.61 8.19 -10.70
N ILE A 50 -1.87 8.62 -10.70
CA ILE A 50 -2.39 9.55 -9.69
C ILE A 50 -2.29 8.93 -8.30
N TRP A 51 -2.76 7.68 -8.15
CA TRP A 51 -2.62 6.93 -6.89
C TRP A 51 -1.15 6.84 -6.46
N PHE A 52 -0.24 6.48 -7.38
CA PHE A 52 1.19 6.36 -7.09
C PHE A 52 1.82 7.68 -6.64
N ALA A 53 1.50 8.78 -7.31
CA ALA A 53 1.99 10.11 -6.93
C ALA A 53 1.54 10.49 -5.51
N ILE A 54 0.26 10.26 -5.19
CA ILE A 54 -0.29 10.58 -3.88
C ILE A 54 0.32 9.70 -2.79
N VAL A 55 0.38 8.37 -2.98
CA VAL A 55 0.94 7.45 -1.97
C VAL A 55 2.42 7.75 -1.72
N SER A 56 3.18 8.08 -2.76
CA SER A 56 4.59 8.50 -2.62
C SER A 56 4.73 9.77 -1.79
N GLY A 57 3.85 10.75 -1.99
CA GLY A 57 3.79 11.97 -1.17
C GLY A 57 3.45 11.66 0.29
N VAL A 58 2.50 10.77 0.54
CA VAL A 58 2.12 10.35 1.91
C VAL A 58 3.26 9.60 2.60
N LEU A 59 3.97 8.73 1.89
CA LEU A 59 5.13 8.03 2.44
C LEU A 59 6.28 8.99 2.74
N PHE A 60 6.52 9.97 1.88
CA PHE A 60 7.49 11.04 2.15
C PHE A 60 7.10 11.86 3.38
N PHE A 61 5.84 12.23 3.52
CA PHE A 61 5.32 12.92 4.71
C PHE A 61 5.46 12.05 5.98
N SER A 62 5.14 10.76 5.87
CA SER A 62 5.35 9.77 6.94
C SER A 62 6.83 9.72 7.39
N TYR A 63 7.75 9.79 6.43
CA TYR A 63 9.18 9.86 6.71
C TYR A 63 9.57 11.12 7.50
N MET A 64 9.02 12.27 7.14
CA MET A 64 9.24 13.52 7.87
C MET A 64 8.71 13.44 9.31
N ILE A 65 7.51 12.91 9.50
CA ILE A 65 6.91 12.67 10.83
C ILE A 65 7.78 11.75 11.68
N ARG A 66 8.37 10.69 11.08
CA ARG A 66 9.27 9.77 11.78
C ARG A 66 10.46 10.50 12.42
N GLY A 67 11.04 11.46 11.69
CA GLY A 67 12.10 12.32 12.21
C GLY A 67 11.67 13.22 13.37
N MET A 68 10.40 13.62 13.42
CA MET A 68 9.85 14.49 14.47
C MET A 68 9.47 13.68 15.73
N LEU A 69 8.79 12.54 15.57
CA LEU A 69 8.30 11.73 16.68
C LEU A 69 9.43 11.02 17.46
N LYS A 70 10.54 10.70 16.81
CA LYS A 70 11.74 10.07 17.40
C LYS A 70 11.43 8.83 18.26
N ILE A 71 10.38 8.08 17.93
CA ILE A 71 10.03 6.84 18.63
C ILE A 71 11.03 5.75 18.25
N ARG A 72 11.80 5.29 19.24
CA ARG A 72 12.89 4.31 19.05
C ARG A 72 12.34 2.91 18.73
N LYS A 73 13.16 2.12 18.04
CA LYS A 73 12.92 0.70 17.82
C LYS A 73 12.82 -0.05 19.16
N PRO A 74 11.98 -1.10 19.26
CA PRO A 74 11.94 -1.95 20.45
C PRO A 74 13.32 -2.51 20.77
N SER A 75 13.66 -2.64 22.07
CA SER A 75 14.95 -3.20 22.50
C SER A 75 15.18 -4.64 22.05
N ASN A 76 14.10 -5.38 21.84
CA ASN A 76 14.06 -6.77 21.36
C ASN A 76 14.06 -6.91 19.84
N TYR A 77 14.48 -5.89 19.12
CA TYR A 77 14.62 -5.92 17.64
C TYR A 77 15.68 -6.98 17.26
N ALA A 78 15.25 -8.23 17.27
CA ALA A 78 16.16 -9.37 17.37
C ALA A 78 16.69 -9.85 16.02
N ASN A 79 16.03 -9.59 14.90
CA ASN A 79 16.46 -10.16 13.62
C ASN A 79 16.35 -9.15 12.48
N ILE A 80 17.42 -8.42 12.29
CA ILE A 80 17.63 -7.46 11.18
C ILE A 80 17.38 -8.11 9.82
N ASN A 81 17.64 -9.43 9.69
CA ASN A 81 17.57 -10.14 8.41
C ASN A 81 16.15 -10.34 7.86
N PHE A 82 15.13 -10.43 8.72
CA PHE A 82 13.75 -10.65 8.28
C PHE A 82 12.91 -9.37 8.21
N CYS A 83 13.22 -8.38 9.04
CA CYS A 83 12.46 -7.14 9.11
C CYS A 83 12.85 -6.13 8.03
N GLY A 84 13.98 -6.31 7.39
CA GLY A 84 14.59 -5.36 6.45
C GLY A 84 15.08 -6.02 5.17
N ILE A 85 14.23 -6.80 4.46
CA ILE A 85 14.56 -7.26 3.09
C ILE A 85 14.81 -6.03 2.19
N PHE A 86 14.11 -4.96 2.44
CA PHE A 86 14.39 -3.64 1.89
C PHE A 86 14.80 -2.73 3.06
N ARG A 87 16.10 -2.65 3.27
CA ARG A 87 16.68 -1.58 4.08
C ARG A 87 16.21 -0.28 3.45
N ASP A 88 15.44 0.52 4.20
CA ASP A 88 15.04 1.85 3.75
C ASP A 88 16.27 2.53 3.16
N PRO A 89 16.29 2.91 1.87
CA PRO A 89 17.45 3.58 1.27
C PRO A 89 17.80 4.87 2.02
N PHE A 90 16.88 5.37 2.85
CA PHE A 90 17.03 6.54 3.73
C PHE A 90 17.39 6.18 5.18
N GLU A 91 17.65 4.92 5.50
CA GLU A 91 17.95 4.44 6.87
C GLU A 91 19.25 5.02 7.46
N LEU A 92 20.08 5.66 6.62
CA LEU A 92 21.39 6.19 7.04
C LEU A 92 21.33 7.20 8.19
N THR A 93 20.22 7.93 8.35
CA THR A 93 20.12 8.97 9.41
C THR A 93 18.96 8.76 10.38
N ILE A 94 17.85 8.17 9.95
CA ILE A 94 16.59 8.05 10.71
C ILE A 94 16.30 6.59 11.10
N GLY A 95 17.16 5.65 10.73
CA GLY A 95 16.99 4.20 10.94
C GLY A 95 16.87 3.72 12.40
N ARG A 96 17.03 4.64 13.37
CA ARG A 96 16.79 4.37 14.80
C ARG A 96 15.34 4.50 15.21
N TYR A 97 14.49 5.09 14.36
CA TYR A 97 13.09 5.40 14.67
C TYR A 97 12.16 4.54 13.84
N THR A 98 11.04 4.12 14.42
CA THR A 98 10.08 3.20 13.75
C THR A 98 8.75 3.83 13.39
N ALA A 99 8.32 4.86 14.09
CA ALA A 99 6.98 5.41 13.93
C ALA A 99 6.98 6.68 13.06
N PRO A 100 6.03 6.76 12.11
CA PRO A 100 5.02 5.78 11.71
C PRO A 100 5.58 4.61 10.90
N SER A 101 4.88 3.45 10.92
CA SER A 101 5.20 2.31 10.08
C SER A 101 4.94 2.61 8.60
N PHE A 102 5.95 2.46 7.75
CA PHE A 102 5.78 2.67 6.30
C PHE A 102 4.84 1.65 5.66
N HIS A 103 4.99 0.38 6.01
CA HIS A 103 4.16 -0.68 5.47
C HIS A 103 2.69 -0.49 5.85
N MET A 104 2.42 -0.18 7.13
CA MET A 104 1.05 0.06 7.57
C MET A 104 0.48 1.34 6.99
N THR A 105 1.27 2.41 6.85
CA THR A 105 0.85 3.63 6.16
C THR A 105 0.49 3.34 4.70
N PHE A 106 1.32 2.58 3.98
CA PHE A 106 1.07 2.20 2.59
C PHE A 106 -0.20 1.36 2.44
N HIS A 107 -0.33 0.28 3.24
CA HIS A 107 -1.49 -0.62 3.17
C HIS A 107 -2.79 0.07 3.57
N SER A 108 -2.78 0.82 4.68
CA SER A 108 -3.96 1.53 5.15
C SER A 108 -4.38 2.65 4.20
N PHE A 109 -3.42 3.36 3.62
CA PHE A 109 -3.68 4.33 2.56
C PHE A 109 -4.37 3.66 1.37
N THR A 110 -3.78 2.59 0.85
CA THR A 110 -4.29 1.88 -0.32
C THR A 110 -5.69 1.31 -0.08
N LEU A 111 -5.89 0.65 1.06
CA LEU A 111 -7.20 0.10 1.45
C LEU A 111 -8.27 1.19 1.58
N SER A 112 -7.94 2.32 2.18
CA SER A 112 -8.89 3.42 2.40
C SER A 112 -9.18 4.17 1.11
N TYR A 113 -8.16 4.39 0.28
CA TYR A 113 -8.30 5.03 -1.03
C TYR A 113 -9.19 4.21 -1.95
N LEU A 114 -8.97 2.89 -2.03
CA LEU A 114 -9.77 1.98 -2.83
C LEU A 114 -11.14 1.71 -2.20
N GLY A 115 -11.19 1.61 -0.88
CA GLY A 115 -12.43 1.38 -0.13
C GLY A 115 -13.46 2.45 -0.43
N TRP A 116 -13.06 3.72 -0.47
CA TRP A 116 -13.96 4.80 -0.86
C TRP A 116 -14.59 4.55 -2.24
N ASP A 117 -13.80 4.14 -3.21
CA ASP A 117 -14.28 3.85 -4.57
C ASP A 117 -15.18 2.61 -4.63
N VAL A 118 -14.83 1.54 -3.92
CA VAL A 118 -15.59 0.28 -3.85
C VAL A 118 -16.94 0.50 -3.18
N PHE A 119 -16.98 1.17 -2.03
CA PHE A 119 -18.20 1.35 -1.23
C PHE A 119 -19.11 2.44 -1.82
N SER A 120 -18.55 3.46 -2.46
CA SER A 120 -19.34 4.45 -3.19
C SER A 120 -19.96 3.90 -4.48
N ASN A 121 -19.42 2.80 -5.02
CA ASN A 121 -19.87 2.21 -6.29
C ASN A 121 -19.88 0.66 -6.22
N PRO A 122 -20.79 0.06 -5.45
CA PRO A 122 -20.74 -1.39 -5.12
C PRO A 122 -20.85 -2.30 -6.35
N ASN A 123 -21.39 -1.80 -7.48
CA ASN A 123 -21.61 -2.59 -8.69
C ASN A 123 -20.35 -2.82 -9.55
N LYS A 124 -19.17 -2.39 -9.12
CA LYS A 124 -17.95 -2.39 -9.93
C LYS A 124 -17.04 -3.61 -9.77
N GLY A 125 -17.43 -4.58 -8.95
CA GLY A 125 -16.65 -5.82 -8.78
C GLY A 125 -15.31 -5.67 -8.05
N GLY A 126 -15.01 -4.50 -7.49
CA GLY A 126 -13.76 -4.24 -6.77
C GLY A 126 -13.67 -4.84 -5.37
N LEU A 127 -14.79 -5.34 -4.83
CA LEU A 127 -14.87 -5.83 -3.45
C LEU A 127 -13.93 -7.02 -3.20
N VAL A 128 -13.88 -7.98 -4.13
CA VAL A 128 -13.00 -9.16 -4.00
C VAL A 128 -11.55 -8.74 -3.95
N PHE A 129 -11.14 -7.84 -4.83
CA PHE A 129 -9.77 -7.32 -4.86
C PHE A 129 -9.45 -6.55 -3.56
N TRP A 130 -10.38 -5.74 -3.06
CA TRP A 130 -10.23 -5.02 -1.79
C TRP A 130 -10.10 -5.98 -0.61
N CYS A 131 -10.89 -7.05 -0.54
CA CYS A 131 -10.77 -8.08 0.48
C CYS A 131 -9.41 -8.82 0.43
N LEU A 132 -8.89 -9.09 -0.77
CA LEU A 132 -7.56 -9.68 -0.93
C LEU A 132 -6.46 -8.75 -0.40
N LEU A 133 -6.54 -7.46 -0.70
CA LEU A 133 -5.60 -6.46 -0.17
C LEU A 133 -5.69 -6.37 1.37
N LEU A 134 -6.90 -6.43 1.93
CA LEU A 134 -7.10 -6.45 3.38
C LEU A 134 -6.44 -7.67 4.02
N LEU A 135 -6.58 -8.83 3.41
CA LEU A 135 -5.93 -10.06 3.87
C LEU A 135 -4.39 -9.94 3.84
N ILE A 136 -3.83 -9.42 2.75
CA ILE A 136 -2.38 -9.19 2.62
C ILE A 136 -1.90 -8.23 3.71
N ALA A 137 -2.61 -7.12 3.93
CA ALA A 137 -2.27 -6.15 4.96
C ALA A 137 -2.33 -6.75 6.38
N ALA A 138 -3.32 -7.59 6.66
CA ALA A 138 -3.46 -8.29 7.95
C ALA A 138 -2.31 -9.29 8.18
N ILE A 139 -1.89 -10.02 7.16
CA ILE A 139 -0.74 -10.95 7.23
C ILE A 139 0.55 -10.16 7.50
N ASP A 140 0.80 -9.07 6.74
CA ASP A 140 1.99 -8.23 6.92
C ASP A 140 2.04 -7.60 8.32
N MET A 141 0.92 -7.06 8.81
CA MET A 141 0.81 -6.49 10.15
C MET A 141 1.12 -7.55 11.23
N SER A 142 0.49 -8.73 11.11
CA SER A 142 0.67 -9.83 12.08
C SER A 142 2.12 -10.30 12.13
N TYR A 143 2.74 -10.41 10.97
CA TYR A 143 4.15 -10.79 10.86
C TYR A 143 5.07 -9.76 11.51
N ARG A 144 4.90 -8.47 11.20
CA ARG A 144 5.74 -7.39 11.75
C ARG A 144 5.59 -7.26 13.25
N PHE A 145 4.37 -7.44 13.76
CA PHE A 145 4.10 -7.41 15.19
C PHE A 145 4.74 -8.61 15.90
N LYS A 146 4.55 -9.83 15.37
CA LYS A 146 5.04 -11.08 15.96
C LYS A 146 6.57 -11.14 16.04
N ASN A 147 7.25 -10.62 15.02
CA ASN A 147 8.71 -10.62 14.93
C ASN A 147 9.37 -9.37 15.50
N PHE A 148 8.61 -8.55 16.22
CA PHE A 148 9.12 -7.30 16.81
C PHE A 148 9.81 -6.36 15.81
N CYS A 149 9.49 -6.46 14.52
CA CYS A 149 10.02 -5.58 13.48
C CYS A 149 9.65 -4.13 13.74
N GLU A 150 8.46 -3.91 14.26
CA GLU A 150 7.94 -2.58 14.60
C GLU A 150 7.14 -2.66 15.91
N GLY A 151 7.17 -1.59 16.69
CA GLY A 151 6.38 -1.48 17.91
C GLY A 151 4.90 -1.28 17.59
N GLY A 152 4.00 -1.77 18.46
CA GLY A 152 2.55 -1.61 18.28
C GLY A 152 2.10 -0.17 18.05
N LEU A 153 2.70 0.80 18.75
CA LEU A 153 2.45 2.22 18.57
C LEU A 153 2.81 2.70 17.14
N SER A 154 3.92 2.21 16.59
CA SER A 154 4.34 2.51 15.22
C SER A 154 3.32 2.03 14.19
N LEU A 155 2.80 0.82 14.38
CA LEU A 155 1.78 0.23 13.50
C LEU A 155 0.47 1.05 13.56
N ILE A 156 0.01 1.38 14.77
CA ILE A 156 -1.23 2.16 14.98
C ILE A 156 -1.13 3.54 14.33
N ILE A 157 -0.03 4.27 14.55
CA ILE A 157 0.17 5.59 13.94
C ILE A 157 0.19 5.48 12.42
N GLY A 158 0.86 4.44 11.88
CA GLY A 158 0.87 4.17 10.44
C GLY A 158 -0.53 3.91 9.87
N ILE A 159 -1.34 3.11 10.56
CA ILE A 159 -2.72 2.81 10.18
C ILE A 159 -3.56 4.09 10.17
N ILE A 160 -3.52 4.88 11.23
CA ILE A 160 -4.31 6.12 11.35
C ILE A 160 -3.90 7.10 10.23
N LEU A 161 -2.60 7.33 10.06
CA LEU A 161 -2.09 8.25 9.05
C LEU A 161 -2.51 7.81 7.64
N GLY A 162 -2.28 6.54 7.31
CA GLY A 162 -2.64 5.98 6.00
C GLY A 162 -4.14 6.03 5.74
N THR A 163 -4.96 5.67 6.74
CA THR A 163 -6.43 5.69 6.61
C THR A 163 -6.96 7.08 6.34
N ILE A 164 -6.57 8.06 7.14
CA ILE A 164 -7.05 9.44 7.00
C ILE A 164 -6.62 10.01 5.65
N THR A 165 -5.34 9.90 5.32
CA THR A 165 -4.81 10.43 4.05
C THR A 165 -5.38 9.72 2.84
N GLY A 166 -5.60 8.40 2.90
CA GLY A 166 -6.22 7.62 1.84
C GLY A 166 -7.66 8.02 1.55
N LEU A 167 -8.49 8.15 2.60
CA LEU A 167 -9.88 8.60 2.48
C LEU A 167 -9.95 10.02 1.89
N LEU A 168 -9.21 10.97 2.47
CA LEU A 168 -9.23 12.36 2.02
C LEU A 168 -8.77 12.48 0.56
N SER A 169 -7.71 11.78 0.18
CA SER A 169 -7.20 11.78 -1.18
C SER A 169 -8.20 11.19 -2.17
N SER A 170 -8.83 10.07 -1.83
CA SER A 170 -9.84 9.44 -2.70
C SER A 170 -11.08 10.34 -2.86
N MET A 171 -11.54 10.98 -1.79
CA MET A 171 -12.63 11.95 -1.84
C MET A 171 -12.27 13.16 -2.70
N ALA A 172 -11.05 13.68 -2.56
CA ALA A 172 -10.58 14.82 -3.34
C ALA A 172 -10.49 14.48 -4.82
N VAL A 173 -9.86 13.34 -5.17
CA VAL A 173 -9.77 12.89 -6.57
C VAL A 173 -11.13 12.61 -7.16
N SER A 174 -12.03 11.94 -6.43
CA SER A 174 -13.38 11.64 -6.93
C SER A 174 -14.19 12.90 -7.21
N LYS A 175 -14.12 13.91 -6.34
CA LYS A 175 -14.79 15.21 -6.53
C LYS A 175 -14.17 16.00 -7.69
N ALA A 176 -12.84 16.12 -7.71
CA ALA A 176 -12.13 16.89 -8.73
C ALA A 176 -12.31 16.33 -10.15
N THR A 177 -12.51 15.02 -10.27
CA THR A 177 -12.56 14.33 -11.57
C THR A 177 -13.95 13.80 -11.92
N ASN A 178 -14.98 14.10 -11.12
CA ASN A 178 -16.32 13.52 -11.27
C ASN A 178 -16.26 12.00 -11.45
N PHE A 179 -15.49 11.30 -10.61
CA PHE A 179 -15.22 9.86 -10.67
C PHE A 179 -14.60 9.38 -11.99
N ARG A 180 -14.05 10.27 -12.81
CA ARG A 180 -13.46 9.91 -14.11
C ARG A 180 -12.24 8.99 -13.96
N PHE A 181 -11.47 9.15 -12.86
CA PHE A 181 -10.26 8.37 -12.56
C PHE A 181 -10.47 7.35 -11.45
N SER A 182 -11.66 6.74 -11.40
CA SER A 182 -11.90 5.61 -10.51
C SER A 182 -11.05 4.41 -10.93
N ILE A 183 -10.32 3.82 -9.97
CA ILE A 183 -9.43 2.67 -10.23
C ILE A 183 -10.19 1.46 -10.79
N PHE A 184 -11.46 1.28 -10.41
CA PHE A 184 -12.28 0.17 -10.90
C PHE A 184 -13.08 0.48 -12.16
N GLY A 185 -12.84 1.64 -12.77
CA GLY A 185 -13.51 2.07 -14.00
C GLY A 185 -15.00 2.41 -13.82
N ARG A 186 -15.57 3.14 -14.76
CA ARG A 186 -17.03 3.32 -14.85
C ARG A 186 -17.60 2.19 -15.69
N LYS A 187 -18.67 1.54 -15.23
CA LYS A 187 -19.53 0.79 -16.16
C LYS A 187 -20.17 1.79 -17.12
N ILE A 188 -19.69 1.79 -18.33
CA ILE A 188 -20.34 2.50 -19.43
C ILE A 188 -21.59 1.69 -19.72
N ASP A 189 -22.75 2.29 -19.51
CA ASP A 189 -24.02 1.66 -19.84
C ASP A 189 -24.15 1.65 -21.38
N ALA A 190 -23.83 0.52 -21.99
CA ALA A 190 -23.82 0.39 -23.44
C ALA A 190 -25.17 0.78 -24.08
N SER A 191 -26.28 0.71 -23.34
CA SER A 191 -27.61 1.13 -23.78
C SER A 191 -27.72 2.65 -23.99
N LYS A 192 -26.74 3.44 -23.46
CA LYS A 192 -26.72 4.92 -23.58
C LYS A 192 -25.68 5.42 -24.58
N CYS A 193 -25.06 4.52 -25.31
CA CYS A 193 -24.15 4.87 -26.38
C CYS A 193 -24.95 5.08 -27.68
N SER A 194 -24.86 6.25 -28.29
CA SER A 194 -25.42 6.54 -29.63
C SER A 194 -24.28 6.74 -30.62
N ILE A 195 -24.54 6.40 -31.87
CA ILE A 195 -23.63 6.71 -32.97
C ILE A 195 -24.07 8.05 -33.54
N GLU A 196 -23.26 9.07 -33.23
CA GLU A 196 -23.47 10.40 -33.79
C GLU A 196 -22.23 10.79 -34.61
N ASN A 197 -22.42 11.14 -35.87
CA ASN A 197 -21.36 11.53 -36.82
C ASN A 197 -20.19 10.51 -36.92
N ARG A 198 -20.48 9.21 -36.98
CA ARG A 198 -19.51 8.10 -37.03
C ARG A 198 -18.61 7.97 -35.79
N LYS A 199 -18.94 8.63 -34.68
CA LYS A 199 -18.27 8.50 -33.40
C LYS A 199 -19.26 7.95 -32.37
N TYR A 200 -18.79 6.96 -31.56
CA TYR A 200 -19.57 6.48 -30.42
C TYR A 200 -19.57 7.56 -29.33
N GLN A 201 -20.73 8.11 -29.03
CA GLN A 201 -20.92 8.99 -27.87
C GLN A 201 -21.73 8.25 -26.81
N CYS A 202 -21.14 8.07 -25.63
CA CYS A 202 -21.81 7.42 -24.51
C CYS A 202 -22.16 8.47 -23.45
N LYS A 203 -23.46 8.63 -23.13
CA LYS A 203 -23.89 9.49 -22.02
C LYS A 203 -23.57 8.80 -20.71
N VAL A 204 -22.65 9.38 -19.97
CA VAL A 204 -22.32 8.94 -18.61
C VAL A 204 -23.34 9.55 -17.65
N LYS A 205 -24.08 8.71 -16.92
CA LYS A 205 -25.01 9.16 -15.89
C LYS A 205 -24.20 9.84 -14.78
N SER A 206 -24.29 11.17 -14.68
CA SER A 206 -23.88 11.90 -13.48
C SER A 206 -25.01 11.70 -12.46
N ASN A 207 -24.73 10.96 -11.39
CA ASN A 207 -25.56 11.01 -10.19
C ASN A 207 -25.11 12.16 -9.35
#